data_f90bd6f60db8cc845a2ffe0c1dbb5a73
#
_entry.id   f90bd6f60db8cc845a2ffe0c1dbb5a73
#
_cell.length_a   1.000
_cell.length_b   1.000
_cell.length_c   1.000
_cell.angle_alpha   90.00
_cell.angle_beta   90.00
_cell.angle_gamma   90.00
#
_symmetry.space_group_name_H-M   'P 1'
#
loop_
_entity.id
_entity.type
_entity.pdbx_description
1 polymer ?
#
loop_
_entity_poly.entity_id
_entity_poly.type
_entity_poly.pdbx_seq_one_letter_code
_entity_poly.pdbx_strand_id
1 'polypeptide(L)'
;CIRDRANISLKAQDNGGCNDCPAFNASGKIEVRGVKERIIGDLSQPISVRIENIIRQMTLEEKVAQLSNESDSIPRLNLPSYNYWNECLHGVARAGEVTVFPQAINLASTWDTLLVKRIASAISTEARLKYLDIGKGLTYWAPTINMARDPRWGRNEETYGEDPYLTSRLGVAFVKGLQGDHPNYLKTVATVKHFVANNQENDRFSSSSQIPTKQLYEYYFPAYEACVKEANVQSIMTAYNAFNGIPPSGSTWLLEDVLRKEWGFDGFVVSDCGAIGNLTSRKHYTAKNKI
;
A
#
# COMPACT_ATOMS: atom_id res chain seq x y z
N CYS A 1 7.85 21.43 -4.98
CA CYS A 1 8.84 22.44 -5.37
C CYS A 1 9.05 23.38 -4.18
N ILE A 2 10.04 23.13 -3.34
CA ILE A 2 10.42 24.08 -2.29
C ILE A 2 11.83 24.55 -2.66
N ARG A 3 11.90 25.79 -3.11
CA ARG A 3 13.14 26.55 -3.17
C ARG A 3 13.34 27.18 -1.81
N ASP A 4 14.10 26.56 -0.95
CA ASP A 4 14.63 27.25 0.21
C ASP A 4 16.07 27.68 -0.11
N ARG A 5 16.19 28.93 -0.56
CA ARG A 5 17.44 29.69 -0.44
C ARG A 5 17.38 30.40 0.88
N ALA A 6 17.89 29.80 1.93
CA ALA A 6 18.20 30.55 3.14
C ALA A 6 19.48 31.35 2.91
N ASN A 7 19.37 32.67 2.74
CA ASN A 7 20.50 33.59 2.85
C ASN A 7 20.76 33.81 4.32
N ILE A 8 21.74 33.10 4.87
CA ILE A 8 22.25 33.37 6.23
C ILE A 8 23.52 34.18 6.07
N SER A 9 23.47 35.42 6.52
CA SER A 9 24.66 36.30 6.67
C SER A 9 25.26 36.06 8.06
N LEU A 10 26.38 35.37 8.12
CA LEU A 10 27.16 35.23 9.36
C LEU A 10 28.40 36.07 9.28
N LYS A 11 28.60 36.96 10.29
CA LYS A 11 29.89 37.60 10.55
C LYS A 11 30.81 36.62 11.25
N ALA A 12 31.91 36.25 10.60
CA ALA A 12 32.94 35.42 11.20
C ALA A 12 33.70 36.21 12.25
N GLN A 13 33.77 35.71 13.48
CA GLN A 13 34.82 36.05 14.45
C GLN A 13 35.82 34.91 14.47
N ASP A 14 37.06 35.24 14.20
CA ASP A 14 38.20 34.35 14.28
C ASP A 14 38.43 33.90 15.73
N ASN A 15 38.20 32.61 16.01
CA ASN A 15 38.69 31.95 17.22
C ASN A 15 39.10 30.52 16.90
N GLY A 16 40.39 30.35 16.99
CA GLY A 16 41.21 29.16 17.00
C GLY A 16 40.60 27.78 17.00
N GLY A 17 40.96 27.01 15.97
CA GLY A 17 41.12 25.57 16.04
C GLY A 17 39.89 24.73 16.32
N CYS A 18 38.97 24.62 15.33
CA CYS A 18 37.93 23.64 15.36
C CYS A 18 38.13 22.69 14.16
N ASN A 19 38.40 21.41 14.43
CA ASN A 19 38.59 20.39 13.40
C ASN A 19 37.31 20.01 12.67
N ASP A 20 36.15 20.50 13.10
CA ASP A 20 34.82 20.22 12.54
C ASP A 20 34.08 21.46 12.01
N CYS A 21 34.81 22.54 11.72
CA CYS A 21 34.18 23.75 11.18
C CYS A 21 33.93 23.62 9.68
N PRO A 22 32.78 24.10 9.17
CA PRO A 22 32.47 24.06 7.73
C PRO A 22 33.48 24.91 6.94
N ALA A 23 34.03 24.35 5.87
CA ALA A 23 34.93 25.05 4.98
C ALA A 23 34.20 26.14 4.19
N PHE A 24 34.70 27.37 4.22
CA PHE A 24 34.25 28.47 3.36
C PHE A 24 35.04 28.44 2.03
N ASN A 25 34.33 28.52 0.92
CA ASN A 25 34.98 28.75 -0.38
C ASN A 25 35.06 30.24 -0.68
N ALA A 26 35.92 30.62 -1.60
CA ALA A 26 36.18 32.00 -1.99
C ALA A 26 34.95 32.78 -2.54
N SER A 27 33.81 32.13 -2.73
CA SER A 27 32.54 32.73 -3.16
C SER A 27 31.56 32.97 -2.03
N GLY A 28 31.95 32.73 -0.79
CA GLY A 28 31.08 32.91 0.38
C GLY A 28 29.91 31.91 0.48
N LYS A 29 29.93 30.82 -0.28
CA LYS A 29 28.98 29.75 -0.16
C LYS A 29 29.40 28.75 0.91
N ILE A 30 28.55 28.56 1.90
CA ILE A 30 28.75 27.49 2.89
C ILE A 30 28.35 26.17 2.20
N GLU A 31 29.32 25.32 1.93
CA GLU A 31 29.02 23.91 1.64
C GLU A 31 28.76 23.20 2.97
N VAL A 32 27.50 23.05 3.30
CA VAL A 32 27.11 22.13 4.36
C VAL A 32 27.37 20.72 3.82
N ARG A 33 28.51 20.14 4.13
CA ARG A 33 28.70 18.70 4.00
C ARG A 33 27.78 18.05 5.00
N GLY A 34 26.53 17.83 4.59
CA GLY A 34 25.57 17.11 5.39
C GLY A 34 26.15 15.74 5.71
N VAL A 35 26.35 15.48 6.98
CA VAL A 35 26.50 14.11 7.47
C VAL A 35 25.32 13.37 6.88
N LYS A 36 25.58 12.45 5.95
CA LYS A 36 24.56 11.51 5.46
C LYS A 36 24.26 10.59 6.62
N GLU A 37 23.45 11.04 7.54
CA GLU A 37 22.92 10.17 8.59
C GLU A 37 22.10 9.10 7.91
N ARG A 38 22.65 7.89 7.85
CA ARG A 38 21.97 6.71 7.36
C ARG A 38 21.01 6.21 8.44
N ILE A 39 19.90 6.92 8.63
CA ILE A 39 18.89 6.59 9.64
C ILE A 39 18.07 5.36 9.21
N ILE A 40 18.13 4.92 7.95
CA ILE A 40 17.32 3.81 7.44
C ILE A 40 17.48 2.51 8.26
N GLY A 41 18.70 2.21 8.73
CA GLY A 41 19.00 1.01 9.53
C GLY A 41 18.84 1.22 11.03
N ASP A 42 18.58 2.43 11.48
CA ASP A 42 18.42 2.72 12.91
C ASP A 42 16.99 2.42 13.36
N LEU A 43 16.81 1.22 13.92
CA LEU A 43 15.52 0.76 14.43
C LEU A 43 15.05 1.49 15.69
N SER A 44 15.88 2.32 16.31
CA SER A 44 15.49 3.17 17.45
C SER A 44 14.67 4.39 16.99
N GLN A 45 14.78 4.77 15.72
CA GLN A 45 14.04 5.86 15.16
C GLN A 45 12.64 5.45 14.70
N PRO A 46 11.61 6.30 14.86
CA PRO A 46 10.28 6.04 14.33
C PRO A 46 10.31 5.79 12.82
N ILE A 47 9.43 4.90 12.34
CA ILE A 47 9.33 4.56 10.91
C ILE A 47 9.14 5.81 10.05
N SER A 48 8.30 6.75 10.47
CA SER A 48 8.05 8.00 9.75
C SER A 48 9.32 8.83 9.55
N VAL A 49 10.16 8.93 10.57
CA VAL A 49 11.46 9.65 10.50
C VAL A 49 12.41 8.96 9.52
N ARG A 50 12.45 7.63 9.55
CA ARG A 50 13.27 6.82 8.63
C ARG A 50 12.82 6.97 7.18
N ILE A 51 11.52 6.92 6.93
CA ILE A 51 10.92 7.11 5.59
C ILE A 51 11.22 8.52 5.07
N GLU A 52 10.97 9.55 5.86
CA GLU A 52 11.24 10.94 5.49
C GLU A 52 12.72 11.16 5.12
N ASN A 53 13.62 10.58 5.89
CA ASN A 53 15.06 10.63 5.60
C ASN A 53 15.42 10.00 4.26
N ILE A 54 14.84 8.86 3.93
CA ILE A 54 15.04 8.18 2.64
C ILE A 54 14.49 9.04 1.50
N ILE A 55 13.23 9.49 1.61
CA ILE A 55 12.54 10.24 0.56
C ILE A 55 13.29 11.55 0.23
N ARG A 56 13.84 12.24 1.24
CA ARG A 56 14.64 13.45 1.02
C ARG A 56 15.91 13.21 0.24
N GLN A 57 16.48 12.02 0.32
CA GLN A 57 17.71 11.66 -0.37
C GLN A 57 17.48 11.09 -1.77
N MET A 58 16.25 10.64 -2.10
CA MET A 58 15.90 10.11 -3.42
C MET A 58 15.84 11.20 -4.49
N THR A 59 16.33 10.88 -5.69
CA THR A 59 16.06 11.67 -6.90
C THR A 59 14.60 11.51 -7.33
N LEU A 60 14.14 12.32 -8.28
CA LEU A 60 12.79 12.19 -8.82
C LEU A 60 12.60 10.84 -9.51
N GLU A 61 13.58 10.41 -10.30
CA GLU A 61 13.57 9.13 -11.01
C GLU A 61 13.49 7.95 -10.03
N GLU A 62 14.29 8.01 -8.96
CA GLU A 62 14.24 6.97 -7.91
C GLU A 62 12.89 6.93 -7.21
N LYS A 63 12.26 8.08 -6.94
CA LYS A 63 10.91 8.14 -6.37
C LYS A 63 9.87 7.53 -7.30
N VAL A 64 9.96 7.82 -8.60
CA VAL A 64 9.05 7.27 -9.62
C VAL A 64 9.22 5.75 -9.72
N ALA A 65 10.45 5.23 -9.69
CA ALA A 65 10.73 3.80 -9.73
C ALA A 65 10.15 3.04 -8.52
N GLN A 66 9.95 3.70 -7.37
CA GLN A 66 9.31 3.09 -6.20
C GLN A 66 7.78 2.99 -6.32
N LEU A 67 7.14 3.60 -7.32
CA LEU A 67 5.68 3.54 -7.52
C LEU A 67 5.22 2.30 -8.29
N SER A 68 6.15 1.46 -8.75
CA SER A 68 5.84 0.18 -9.40
C SER A 68 5.65 -0.93 -8.38
N ASN A 69 4.93 -2.01 -8.76
CA ASN A 69 4.88 -3.23 -7.97
C ASN A 69 6.25 -3.92 -7.83
N GLU A 70 7.13 -3.73 -8.79
CA GLU A 70 8.54 -4.08 -8.71
C GLU A 70 9.32 -2.80 -8.47
N SER A 71 9.67 -2.53 -7.22
CA SER A 71 10.47 -1.36 -6.87
C SER A 71 11.95 -1.68 -7.03
N ASP A 72 12.66 -0.79 -7.71
CA ASP A 72 14.09 -0.94 -7.96
C ASP A 72 14.91 -0.75 -6.68
N SER A 73 16.06 -1.40 -6.63
CA SER A 73 17.02 -1.15 -5.55
C SER A 73 17.66 0.23 -5.69
N ILE A 74 17.97 0.85 -4.55
CA ILE A 74 18.76 2.09 -4.49
C ILE A 74 20.00 1.82 -3.63
N PRO A 75 21.07 1.23 -4.21
CA PRO A 75 22.23 0.76 -3.44
C PRO A 75 22.89 1.86 -2.61
N ARG A 76 22.95 3.11 -3.11
CA ARG A 76 23.54 4.24 -2.39
C ARG A 76 22.76 4.59 -1.10
N LEU A 77 21.48 4.22 -1.00
CA LEU A 77 20.64 4.39 0.18
C LEU A 77 20.48 3.11 0.98
N ASN A 78 21.14 2.02 0.55
CA ASN A 78 20.99 0.68 1.13
C ASN A 78 19.53 0.18 1.10
N LEU A 79 18.77 0.56 0.06
CA LEU A 79 17.42 0.13 -0.15
C LEU A 79 17.42 -1.03 -1.17
N PRO A 80 17.00 -2.25 -0.77
CA PRO A 80 16.92 -3.38 -1.70
C PRO A 80 15.73 -3.22 -2.65
N SER A 81 15.76 -3.94 -3.78
CA SER A 81 14.57 -4.13 -4.60
C SER A 81 13.51 -4.92 -3.85
N TYR A 82 12.24 -4.66 -4.16
CA TYR A 82 11.14 -5.39 -3.57
C TYR A 82 10.00 -5.59 -4.56
N ASN A 83 9.42 -6.80 -4.59
CA ASN A 83 8.22 -7.07 -5.37
C ASN A 83 7.00 -7.18 -4.45
N TYR A 84 6.09 -6.23 -4.58
CA TYR A 84 4.84 -6.19 -3.81
C TYR A 84 3.78 -7.18 -4.34
N TRP A 85 3.96 -7.71 -5.55
CA TRP A 85 2.93 -8.52 -6.20
C TRP A 85 3.07 -10.00 -5.89
N ASN A 86 2.35 -10.47 -4.91
CA ASN A 86 2.07 -11.87 -4.69
C ASN A 86 0.57 -12.06 -4.43
N GLU A 87 0.05 -13.24 -4.72
CA GLU A 87 -1.36 -13.57 -4.56
C GLU A 87 -1.54 -14.77 -3.64
N CYS A 88 -2.56 -14.72 -2.78
CA CYS A 88 -2.86 -15.80 -1.86
C CYS A 88 -4.35 -15.90 -1.49
N LEU A 89 -5.24 -15.61 -2.42
CA LEU A 89 -6.69 -15.61 -2.19
C LEU A 89 -7.21 -16.89 -1.51
N HIS A 90 -6.71 -18.04 -1.96
CA HIS A 90 -7.05 -19.35 -1.41
C HIS A 90 -5.85 -20.32 -1.38
N GLY A 91 -4.66 -19.81 -1.16
CA GLY A 91 -3.36 -20.49 -1.15
C GLY A 91 -2.31 -19.63 -1.86
N VAL A 92 -1.03 -19.86 -1.57
CA VAL A 92 0.06 -19.07 -2.17
C VAL A 92 0.13 -19.36 -3.67
N ALA A 93 -0.09 -18.35 -4.51
CA ALA A 93 -0.09 -18.53 -5.95
C ALA A 93 1.33 -18.43 -6.55
N ARG A 94 1.52 -19.13 -7.68
CA ARG A 94 2.75 -19.08 -8.47
C ARG A 94 4.03 -19.40 -7.68
N ALA A 95 3.94 -20.36 -6.77
CA ALA A 95 5.03 -20.75 -5.87
C ALA A 95 5.30 -22.27 -5.86
N GLY A 96 4.97 -22.99 -6.94
CA GLY A 96 5.07 -24.44 -7.02
C GLY A 96 3.99 -25.14 -6.20
N GLU A 97 4.32 -26.28 -5.58
CA GLU A 97 3.39 -27.01 -4.74
C GLU A 97 3.07 -26.24 -3.45
N VAL A 98 1.78 -26.06 -3.20
CA VAL A 98 1.21 -25.38 -2.04
C VAL A 98 -0.14 -25.96 -1.68
N THR A 99 -0.63 -25.69 -0.49
CA THR A 99 -2.01 -26.03 -0.12
C THR A 99 -2.99 -25.12 -0.86
N VAL A 100 -3.96 -25.71 -1.53
CA VAL A 100 -5.06 -24.99 -2.20
C VAL A 100 -6.33 -25.17 -1.37
N PHE A 101 -6.87 -24.05 -0.92
CA PHE A 101 -8.13 -23.98 -0.18
C PHE A 101 -9.29 -23.66 -1.13
N PRO A 102 -10.54 -23.84 -0.69
CA PRO A 102 -11.70 -23.37 -1.47
C PRO A 102 -11.64 -21.87 -1.78
N GLN A 103 -12.26 -21.44 -2.86
CA GLN A 103 -12.40 -20.02 -3.22
C GLN A 103 -13.07 -19.22 -2.10
N ALA A 104 -12.84 -17.92 -2.07
CA ALA A 104 -13.33 -17.03 -1.02
C ALA A 104 -14.85 -17.10 -0.84
N ILE A 105 -15.63 -17.16 -1.92
CA ILE A 105 -17.09 -17.29 -1.85
C ILE A 105 -17.53 -18.59 -1.15
N ASN A 106 -16.78 -19.68 -1.34
CA ASN A 106 -17.07 -20.95 -0.68
C ASN A 106 -16.69 -20.91 0.81
N LEU A 107 -15.58 -20.22 1.13
CA LEU A 107 -15.22 -19.99 2.52
C LEU A 107 -16.27 -19.13 3.22
N ALA A 108 -16.82 -18.14 2.52
CA ALA A 108 -17.88 -17.29 3.06
C ALA A 108 -19.17 -18.06 3.39
N SER A 109 -19.49 -19.07 2.61
CA SER A 109 -20.69 -19.90 2.86
C SER A 109 -20.64 -20.70 4.16
N THR A 110 -19.46 -20.81 4.79
CA THR A 110 -19.30 -21.45 6.10
C THR A 110 -19.75 -20.56 7.27
N TRP A 111 -19.76 -19.24 7.09
CA TRP A 111 -20.02 -18.23 8.13
C TRP A 111 -19.06 -18.32 9.34
N ASP A 112 -17.95 -19.05 9.18
CA ASP A 112 -17.00 -19.35 10.24
C ASP A 112 -15.73 -18.49 10.12
N THR A 113 -15.69 -17.39 10.88
CA THR A 113 -14.55 -16.47 10.92
C THR A 113 -13.29 -17.13 11.54
N LEU A 114 -13.46 -18.09 12.46
CA LEU A 114 -12.32 -18.79 13.06
C LEU A 114 -11.68 -19.73 12.03
N LEU A 115 -12.48 -20.42 11.24
CA LEU A 115 -11.99 -21.25 10.14
C LEU A 115 -11.21 -20.39 9.13
N VAL A 116 -11.77 -19.26 8.69
CA VAL A 116 -11.12 -18.35 7.74
C VAL A 116 -9.80 -17.80 8.31
N LYS A 117 -9.76 -17.42 9.59
CA LYS A 117 -8.51 -17.00 10.26
C LYS A 117 -7.47 -18.11 10.28
N ARG A 118 -7.86 -19.35 10.57
CA ARG A 118 -6.95 -20.51 10.57
C ARG A 118 -6.40 -20.81 9.19
N ILE A 119 -7.24 -20.77 8.15
CA ILE A 119 -6.82 -20.94 6.76
C ILE A 119 -5.81 -19.84 6.38
N ALA A 120 -6.11 -18.59 6.62
CA ALA A 120 -5.19 -17.49 6.33
C ALA A 120 -3.87 -17.62 7.11
N SER A 121 -3.91 -18.13 8.34
CA SER A 121 -2.69 -18.42 9.11
C SER A 121 -1.86 -19.56 8.50
N ALA A 122 -2.49 -20.61 7.97
CA ALA A 122 -1.80 -21.66 7.24
C ALA A 122 -1.15 -21.12 5.96
N ILE A 123 -1.91 -20.36 5.17
CA ILE A 123 -1.41 -19.68 3.95
C ILE A 123 -0.19 -18.82 4.26
N SER A 124 -0.23 -18.00 5.32
CA SER A 124 0.91 -17.15 5.68
C SER A 124 2.11 -17.93 6.20
N THR A 125 1.92 -19.13 6.78
CA THR A 125 3.03 -20.04 7.12
C THR A 125 3.69 -20.57 5.85
N GLU A 126 2.93 -21.05 4.88
CA GLU A 126 3.47 -21.48 3.59
C GLU A 126 4.15 -20.33 2.84
N ALA A 127 3.56 -19.11 2.90
CA ALA A 127 4.16 -17.91 2.34
C ALA A 127 5.57 -17.63 2.92
N ARG A 128 5.74 -17.79 4.23
CA ARG A 128 7.07 -17.69 4.86
C ARG A 128 8.03 -18.77 4.43
N LEU A 129 7.56 -20.00 4.28
CA LEU A 129 8.39 -21.09 3.75
C LEU A 129 8.84 -20.80 2.32
N LYS A 130 7.92 -20.32 1.46
CA LYS A 130 8.26 -19.94 0.08
C LYS A 130 9.18 -18.72 0.00
N TYR A 131 9.11 -17.79 0.95
CA TYR A 131 10.09 -16.73 1.07
C TYR A 131 11.51 -17.28 1.35
N LEU A 132 11.61 -18.24 2.25
CA LEU A 132 12.91 -18.85 2.60
C LEU A 132 13.46 -19.78 1.49
N ASP A 133 12.58 -20.46 0.78
CA ASP A 133 12.92 -21.46 -0.23
C ASP A 133 13.28 -20.82 -1.59
N ILE A 134 12.44 -19.92 -2.09
CA ILE A 134 12.55 -19.35 -3.44
C ILE A 134 12.54 -17.81 -3.49
N GLY A 135 12.68 -17.14 -2.34
CA GLY A 135 12.73 -15.68 -2.28
C GLY A 135 11.40 -14.97 -2.61
N LYS A 136 10.25 -15.64 -2.45
CA LYS A 136 8.92 -15.04 -2.68
C LYS A 136 8.74 -13.82 -1.78
N GLY A 137 8.18 -12.73 -2.29
CA GLY A 137 7.86 -11.55 -1.47
C GLY A 137 6.85 -11.86 -0.35
N LEU A 138 6.75 -10.99 0.63
CA LEU A 138 5.88 -11.17 1.80
C LEU A 138 4.69 -10.22 1.82
N THR A 139 4.45 -9.45 0.76
CA THR A 139 3.23 -8.68 0.54
C THR A 139 2.31 -9.48 -0.37
N TYR A 140 1.06 -9.66 0.05
CA TYR A 140 0.06 -10.46 -0.65
C TYR A 140 -1.18 -9.64 -0.95
N TRP A 141 -1.60 -9.62 -2.20
CA TRP A 141 -2.75 -8.87 -2.69
C TRP A 141 -4.05 -9.65 -2.46
N ALA A 142 -4.34 -9.85 -1.20
CA ALA A 142 -5.51 -10.53 -0.65
C ALA A 142 -5.84 -9.98 0.74
N PRO A 143 -7.11 -10.02 1.17
CA PRO A 143 -8.29 -10.56 0.52
C PRO A 143 -8.95 -9.59 -0.48
N THR A 144 -9.81 -10.14 -1.36
CA THR A 144 -10.73 -9.35 -2.18
C THR A 144 -12.02 -9.13 -1.40
N ILE A 145 -12.28 -7.90 -0.97
CA ILE A 145 -13.44 -7.52 -0.15
C ILE A 145 -14.44 -6.63 -0.90
N ASN A 146 -14.45 -6.74 -2.23
CA ASN A 146 -15.46 -6.14 -3.07
C ASN A 146 -16.83 -6.82 -2.83
N MET A 147 -17.92 -6.08 -3.02
CA MET A 147 -19.27 -6.63 -2.90
C MET A 147 -19.67 -7.39 -4.17
N ALA A 148 -20.14 -8.62 -4.04
CA ALA A 148 -20.68 -9.44 -5.13
C ALA A 148 -22.10 -8.95 -5.51
N ARG A 149 -22.21 -7.77 -6.12
CA ARG A 149 -23.49 -7.09 -6.40
C ARG A 149 -24.30 -7.71 -7.53
N ASP A 150 -23.61 -8.21 -8.53
CA ASP A 150 -24.22 -8.71 -9.76
C ASP A 150 -23.64 -10.08 -10.08
N PRO A 151 -24.47 -11.12 -10.25
CA PRO A 151 -23.98 -12.48 -10.54
C PRO A 151 -23.21 -12.58 -11.87
N ARG A 152 -23.34 -11.61 -12.76
CA ARG A 152 -22.61 -11.56 -14.05
C ARG A 152 -21.18 -11.06 -13.91
N TRP A 153 -20.80 -10.51 -12.77
CA TRP A 153 -19.42 -10.08 -12.56
C TRP A 153 -18.49 -11.29 -12.47
N GLY A 154 -17.49 -11.34 -13.35
CA GLY A 154 -16.60 -12.50 -13.54
C GLY A 154 -15.61 -12.75 -12.40
N ARG A 155 -15.65 -11.98 -11.29
CA ARG A 155 -14.76 -12.13 -10.12
C ARG A 155 -15.52 -12.34 -8.81
N ASN A 156 -16.79 -12.69 -8.89
CA ASN A 156 -17.60 -12.93 -7.68
C ASN A 156 -17.02 -14.04 -6.79
N GLU A 157 -16.39 -15.06 -7.36
CA GLU A 157 -15.78 -16.16 -6.62
C GLU A 157 -14.59 -15.72 -5.74
N GLU A 158 -13.94 -14.59 -6.07
CA GLU A 158 -12.85 -14.07 -5.28
C GLU A 158 -13.33 -13.36 -4.01
N THR A 159 -14.63 -13.10 -3.86
CA THR A 159 -15.22 -12.28 -2.80
C THR A 159 -15.92 -13.10 -1.73
N TYR A 160 -16.28 -12.46 -0.63
CA TYR A 160 -17.03 -13.06 0.46
C TYR A 160 -18.56 -12.89 0.33
N GLY A 161 -19.04 -12.38 -0.82
CA GLY A 161 -20.46 -12.25 -1.10
C GLY A 161 -20.96 -10.81 -1.18
N GLU A 162 -22.28 -10.65 -1.06
CA GLU A 162 -22.98 -9.38 -1.26
C GLU A 162 -23.29 -8.61 0.04
N ASP A 163 -23.11 -9.26 1.20
CA ASP A 163 -23.40 -8.66 2.49
C ASP A 163 -22.18 -7.93 3.06
N PRO A 164 -22.29 -6.62 3.37
CA PRO A 164 -21.17 -5.84 3.89
C PRO A 164 -20.68 -6.29 5.26
N TYR A 165 -21.59 -6.75 6.12
CA TYR A 165 -21.23 -7.22 7.46
C TYR A 165 -20.47 -8.55 7.41
N LEU A 166 -20.99 -9.53 6.69
CA LEU A 166 -20.32 -10.82 6.51
C LEU A 166 -18.93 -10.61 5.89
N THR A 167 -18.85 -9.81 4.82
CA THR A 167 -17.57 -9.48 4.17
C THR A 167 -16.60 -8.80 5.13
N SER A 168 -17.10 -7.89 5.99
CA SER A 168 -16.27 -7.25 7.03
C SER A 168 -15.70 -8.27 8.01
N ARG A 169 -16.56 -9.17 8.52
CA ARG A 169 -16.11 -10.17 9.53
C ARG A 169 -15.10 -11.16 8.96
N LEU A 170 -15.35 -11.66 7.75
CA LEU A 170 -14.43 -12.59 7.08
C LEU A 170 -13.14 -11.88 6.61
N GLY A 171 -13.23 -10.66 6.10
CA GLY A 171 -12.08 -9.84 5.73
C GLY A 171 -11.15 -9.59 6.92
N VAL A 172 -11.71 -9.16 8.05
CA VAL A 172 -10.97 -8.96 9.31
C VAL A 172 -10.30 -10.27 9.76
N ALA A 173 -11.02 -11.40 9.70
CA ALA A 173 -10.48 -12.71 10.08
C ALA A 173 -9.32 -13.13 9.17
N PHE A 174 -9.46 -12.96 7.87
CA PHE A 174 -8.42 -13.28 6.89
C PHE A 174 -7.19 -12.40 7.07
N VAL A 175 -7.35 -11.09 7.22
CA VAL A 175 -6.24 -10.15 7.45
C VAL A 175 -5.48 -10.53 8.72
N LYS A 176 -6.19 -10.77 9.84
CA LYS A 176 -5.55 -11.19 11.11
C LYS A 176 -4.80 -12.51 10.96
N GLY A 177 -5.36 -13.47 10.25
CA GLY A 177 -4.68 -14.75 10.01
C GLY A 177 -3.44 -14.59 9.13
N LEU A 178 -3.53 -13.76 8.10
CA LEU A 178 -2.43 -13.54 7.17
C LEU A 178 -1.27 -12.75 7.80
N GLN A 179 -1.59 -11.69 8.55
CA GLN A 179 -0.59 -10.82 9.20
C GLN A 179 -0.01 -11.44 10.48
N GLY A 180 -0.73 -12.38 11.11
CA GLY A 180 -0.34 -12.95 12.39
C GLY A 180 -0.60 -12.00 13.56
N ASP A 181 -0.22 -12.41 14.74
CA ASP A 181 -0.51 -11.75 16.02
C ASP A 181 0.76 -11.39 16.81
N HIS A 182 1.95 -11.43 16.18
CA HIS A 182 3.17 -11.00 16.84
C HIS A 182 3.19 -9.48 17.06
N PRO A 183 3.53 -8.97 18.26
CA PRO A 183 3.38 -7.55 18.61
C PRO A 183 4.25 -6.61 17.77
N ASN A 184 5.40 -7.08 17.25
CA ASN A 184 6.37 -6.23 16.56
C ASN A 184 6.63 -6.61 15.10
N TYR A 185 6.16 -7.77 14.64
CA TYR A 185 6.48 -8.28 13.31
C TYR A 185 5.26 -8.88 12.64
N LEU A 186 5.05 -8.51 11.39
CA LEU A 186 4.06 -9.15 10.54
C LEU A 186 4.57 -10.47 10.02
N LYS A 187 3.71 -11.47 9.96
CA LYS A 187 4.01 -12.74 9.32
C LYS A 187 4.08 -12.58 7.80
N THR A 188 3.07 -11.91 7.24
CA THR A 188 3.01 -11.37 5.88
C THR A 188 2.21 -10.07 5.90
N VAL A 189 2.24 -9.30 4.81
CA VAL A 189 1.39 -8.12 4.65
C VAL A 189 0.15 -8.50 3.86
N ALA A 190 -1.03 -8.27 4.41
CA ALA A 190 -2.29 -8.35 3.70
C ALA A 190 -2.57 -7.05 2.95
N THR A 191 -3.13 -7.15 1.74
CA THR A 191 -3.59 -6.00 0.94
C THR A 191 -5.06 -6.19 0.61
N VAL A 192 -5.93 -5.42 1.26
CA VAL A 192 -7.37 -5.45 0.92
C VAL A 192 -7.62 -4.74 -0.40
N LYS A 193 -8.43 -5.35 -1.25
CA LYS A 193 -8.66 -4.89 -2.62
C LYS A 193 -10.11 -5.08 -3.06
N HIS A 194 -10.57 -4.35 -4.07
CA HIS A 194 -9.98 -3.22 -4.80
C HIS A 194 -10.70 -1.94 -4.38
N PHE A 195 -10.01 -1.04 -3.75
CA PHE A 195 -10.56 0.18 -3.16
C PHE A 195 -10.72 1.25 -4.23
N VAL A 196 -11.92 1.60 -4.70
CA VAL A 196 -13.24 1.20 -4.25
C VAL A 196 -14.18 0.91 -5.44
N ALA A 197 -15.20 0.12 -5.17
CA ALA A 197 -16.32 -0.11 -6.11
C ALA A 197 -15.95 -0.69 -7.47
N ASN A 198 -14.94 -1.55 -7.52
CA ASN A 198 -14.63 -2.37 -8.69
C ASN A 198 -15.55 -3.60 -8.68
N ASN A 199 -16.62 -3.55 -9.48
CA ASN A 199 -17.63 -4.60 -9.55
C ASN A 199 -18.04 -4.91 -11.01
N GLN A 200 -17.15 -4.59 -11.95
CA GLN A 200 -17.34 -4.79 -13.38
C GLN A 200 -15.99 -4.98 -14.06
N GLU A 201 -15.83 -6.06 -14.85
CA GLU A 201 -14.59 -6.32 -15.57
C GLU A 201 -14.58 -5.67 -16.96
N ASN A 202 -15.74 -5.66 -17.64
CA ASN A 202 -15.85 -4.95 -18.90
C ASN A 202 -15.60 -3.45 -18.65
N ASP A 203 -14.75 -2.85 -19.47
CA ASP A 203 -14.42 -1.42 -19.37
C ASP A 203 -13.84 -0.96 -18.02
N ARG A 204 -13.33 -1.87 -17.18
CA ARG A 204 -12.78 -1.52 -15.85
C ARG A 204 -11.71 -0.43 -15.91
N PHE A 205 -10.99 -0.31 -17.03
CA PHE A 205 -9.98 0.72 -17.25
C PHE A 205 -10.56 2.07 -17.72
N SER A 206 -11.85 2.18 -17.97
CA SER A 206 -12.51 3.36 -18.51
C SER A 206 -13.88 3.66 -17.89
N SER A 207 -14.41 2.76 -17.08
CA SER A 207 -15.70 2.96 -16.40
C SER A 207 -15.58 3.86 -15.17
N SER A 208 -16.67 4.53 -14.83
CA SER A 208 -16.81 5.31 -13.61
C SER A 208 -18.08 4.92 -12.88
N SER A 209 -17.95 4.29 -11.75
CA SER A 209 -19.08 3.93 -10.89
C SER A 209 -19.69 5.18 -10.28
N GLN A 210 -20.98 5.42 -10.55
CA GLN A 210 -21.72 6.55 -9.97
C GLN A 210 -22.37 6.09 -8.67
N ILE A 211 -21.86 6.56 -7.54
CA ILE A 211 -22.26 6.06 -6.22
C ILE A 211 -22.59 7.23 -5.30
N PRO A 212 -23.83 7.32 -4.80
CA PRO A 212 -24.17 8.29 -3.78
C PRO A 212 -23.32 8.09 -2.52
N THR A 213 -22.96 9.18 -1.84
CA THR A 213 -22.14 9.14 -0.62
C THR A 213 -22.71 8.19 0.43
N LYS A 214 -24.03 8.20 0.61
CA LYS A 214 -24.70 7.27 1.53
C LYS A 214 -24.36 5.81 1.22
N GLN A 215 -24.41 5.40 -0.06
CA GLN A 215 -24.08 4.02 -0.44
C GLN A 215 -22.59 3.70 -0.25
N LEU A 216 -21.69 4.69 -0.40
CA LEU A 216 -20.28 4.46 -0.08
C LEU A 216 -20.14 4.04 1.39
N TYR A 217 -20.70 4.79 2.32
CA TYR A 217 -20.59 4.54 3.76
C TYR A 217 -21.39 3.33 4.25
N GLU A 218 -22.55 3.06 3.67
CA GLU A 218 -23.42 1.97 4.14
C GLU A 218 -23.11 0.62 3.46
N TYR A 219 -22.48 0.62 2.28
CA TYR A 219 -22.32 -0.61 1.51
C TYR A 219 -20.88 -0.90 1.06
N TYR A 220 -20.18 0.10 0.50
CA TYR A 220 -18.86 -0.15 -0.09
C TYR A 220 -17.71 -0.02 0.90
N PHE A 221 -17.80 0.88 1.87
CA PHE A 221 -16.74 1.15 2.84
C PHE A 221 -16.67 0.19 4.03
N PRO A 222 -17.77 -0.38 4.55
CA PRO A 222 -17.74 -1.10 5.83
C PRO A 222 -16.68 -2.19 5.92
N ALA A 223 -16.46 -2.97 4.85
CA ALA A 223 -15.45 -4.03 4.87
C ALA A 223 -14.01 -3.48 4.90
N TYR A 224 -13.74 -2.38 4.20
CA TYR A 224 -12.42 -1.72 4.23
C TYR A 224 -12.17 -1.07 5.59
N GLU A 225 -13.13 -0.30 6.08
CA GLU A 225 -13.05 0.35 7.39
C GLU A 225 -12.83 -0.67 8.51
N ALA A 226 -13.55 -1.77 8.51
CA ALA A 226 -13.37 -2.84 9.48
C ALA A 226 -11.95 -3.46 9.40
N CYS A 227 -11.44 -3.70 8.19
CA CYS A 227 -10.08 -4.23 8.02
C CYS A 227 -9.01 -3.23 8.51
N VAL A 228 -9.22 -1.93 8.34
CA VAL A 228 -8.34 -0.89 8.88
C VAL A 228 -8.42 -0.84 10.40
N LYS A 229 -9.61 -0.62 10.95
CA LYS A 229 -9.79 -0.33 12.37
C LYS A 229 -9.65 -1.54 13.28
N GLU A 230 -10.07 -2.73 12.82
CA GLU A 230 -10.11 -3.93 13.66
C GLU A 230 -8.99 -4.94 13.37
N ALA A 231 -8.45 -4.94 12.15
CA ALA A 231 -7.39 -5.87 11.78
C ALA A 231 -6.04 -5.18 11.53
N ASN A 232 -5.99 -3.85 11.62
CA ASN A 232 -4.78 -3.07 11.35
C ASN A 232 -4.10 -3.51 10.03
N VAL A 233 -4.90 -3.59 8.95
CA VAL A 233 -4.39 -4.00 7.64
C VAL A 233 -3.28 -3.05 7.18
N GLN A 234 -2.18 -3.59 6.70
CA GLN A 234 -1.00 -2.79 6.37
C GLN A 234 -0.92 -2.35 4.91
N SER A 235 -1.81 -2.85 4.05
CA SER A 235 -1.85 -2.42 2.66
C SER A 235 -3.28 -2.36 2.13
N ILE A 236 -3.55 -1.36 1.28
CA ILE A 236 -4.81 -1.21 0.53
C ILE A 236 -4.48 -0.99 -0.93
N MET A 237 -5.21 -1.69 -1.82
CA MET A 237 -5.05 -1.55 -3.27
C MET A 237 -6.18 -0.71 -3.86
N THR A 238 -5.81 0.37 -4.55
CA THR A 238 -6.76 1.19 -5.33
C THR A 238 -7.19 0.48 -6.60
N ALA A 239 -8.46 0.63 -6.94
CA ALA A 239 -9.09 -0.01 -8.10
C ALA A 239 -8.72 0.64 -9.44
N TYR A 240 -8.98 -0.08 -10.53
CA TYR A 240 -8.83 0.45 -11.89
C TYR A 240 -9.89 1.48 -12.27
N ASN A 241 -11.16 1.20 -11.89
CA ASN A 241 -12.29 2.05 -12.25
C ASN A 241 -12.21 3.41 -11.55
N ALA A 242 -12.76 4.42 -12.18
CA ALA A 242 -13.10 5.65 -11.46
C ALA A 242 -14.35 5.45 -10.61
N PHE A 243 -14.53 6.27 -9.58
CA PHE A 243 -15.81 6.45 -8.90
C PHE A 243 -16.16 7.94 -8.90
N ASN A 244 -17.40 8.25 -9.22
CA ASN A 244 -17.89 9.63 -9.37
C ASN A 244 -16.95 10.52 -10.23
N GLY A 245 -16.39 9.95 -11.29
CA GLY A 245 -15.48 10.62 -12.22
C GLY A 245 -14.02 10.73 -11.79
N ILE A 246 -13.64 10.26 -10.59
CA ILE A 246 -12.29 10.39 -10.07
C ILE A 246 -11.65 9.01 -9.90
N PRO A 247 -10.48 8.77 -10.51
CA PRO A 247 -9.71 7.53 -10.23
C PRO A 247 -9.31 7.43 -8.76
N PRO A 248 -9.52 6.28 -8.09
CA PRO A 248 -9.17 6.10 -6.69
C PRO A 248 -7.72 6.44 -6.36
N SER A 249 -6.77 6.07 -7.23
CA SER A 249 -5.33 6.38 -7.04
C SER A 249 -5.01 7.88 -7.07
N GLY A 250 -5.89 8.72 -7.59
CA GLY A 250 -5.74 10.18 -7.64
C GLY A 250 -6.73 10.94 -6.76
N SER A 251 -7.51 10.25 -5.95
CA SER A 251 -8.55 10.86 -5.11
C SER A 251 -7.99 11.25 -3.75
N THR A 252 -7.66 12.52 -3.56
CA THR A 252 -7.25 13.07 -2.26
C THR A 252 -8.32 12.85 -1.19
N TRP A 253 -9.59 13.06 -1.55
CA TRP A 253 -10.69 12.80 -0.62
C TRP A 253 -10.70 11.35 -0.13
N LEU A 254 -10.57 10.37 -1.05
CA LEU A 254 -10.62 8.97 -0.68
C LEU A 254 -9.39 8.54 0.13
N LEU A 255 -8.20 8.96 -0.28
CA LEU A 255 -6.94 8.46 0.30
C LEU A 255 -6.50 9.26 1.53
N GLU A 256 -6.72 10.58 1.55
CA GLU A 256 -6.29 11.40 2.67
C GLU A 256 -7.43 11.63 3.67
N ASP A 257 -8.62 12.07 3.22
CA ASP A 257 -9.66 12.45 4.16
C ASP A 257 -10.36 11.21 4.74
N VAL A 258 -10.80 10.26 3.91
CA VAL A 258 -11.46 9.04 4.38
C VAL A 258 -10.44 8.05 4.94
N LEU A 259 -9.49 7.60 4.13
CA LEU A 259 -8.62 6.48 4.52
C LEU A 259 -7.66 6.87 5.66
N ARG A 260 -6.93 7.98 5.52
CA ARG A 260 -5.91 8.39 6.50
C ARG A 260 -6.53 9.08 7.73
N LYS A 261 -7.37 10.11 7.52
CA LYS A 261 -7.85 10.94 8.64
C LYS A 261 -9.04 10.31 9.37
N GLU A 262 -10.04 9.83 8.63
CA GLU A 262 -11.27 9.30 9.25
C GLU A 262 -11.08 7.89 9.82
N TRP A 263 -10.40 6.99 9.06
CA TRP A 263 -10.18 5.61 9.50
C TRP A 263 -8.87 5.39 10.24
N GLY A 264 -7.91 6.32 10.13
CA GLY A 264 -6.62 6.23 10.82
C GLY A 264 -5.65 5.23 10.18
N PHE A 265 -5.77 4.96 8.87
CA PHE A 265 -4.89 4.05 8.18
C PHE A 265 -3.44 4.58 8.12
N ASP A 266 -2.50 3.83 8.68
CA ASP A 266 -1.07 4.16 8.73
C ASP A 266 -0.19 3.29 7.82
N GLY A 267 -0.78 2.29 7.15
CA GLY A 267 -0.10 1.41 6.20
C GLY A 267 0.22 2.10 4.84
N PHE A 268 0.51 1.31 3.83
CA PHE A 268 0.81 1.82 2.48
C PHE A 268 -0.31 1.51 1.49
N VAL A 269 -0.41 2.36 0.46
CA VAL A 269 -1.35 2.21 -0.64
C VAL A 269 -0.60 1.73 -1.87
N VAL A 270 -1.10 0.67 -2.50
CA VAL A 270 -0.65 0.23 -3.83
C VAL A 270 -1.75 0.48 -4.85
N SER A 271 -1.39 0.66 -6.10
CA SER A 271 -2.36 0.61 -7.19
C SER A 271 -2.49 -0.82 -7.72
N ASP A 272 -3.65 -1.16 -8.29
CA ASP A 272 -3.76 -2.35 -9.13
C ASP A 272 -2.77 -2.26 -10.30
N CYS A 273 -2.45 -3.38 -10.97
CA CYS A 273 -1.40 -3.49 -11.99
C CYS A 273 -1.48 -2.38 -13.05
N GLY A 274 -0.56 -1.41 -13.00
CA GLY A 274 -0.53 -0.29 -13.92
C GLY A 274 -1.71 0.71 -13.80
N ALA A 275 -2.49 0.68 -12.71
CA ALA A 275 -3.63 1.60 -12.52
C ALA A 275 -3.19 3.07 -12.38
N ILE A 276 -1.98 3.35 -11.98
CA ILE A 276 -1.40 4.71 -12.03
C ILE A 276 -1.44 5.26 -13.46
N GLY A 277 -1.25 4.42 -14.48
CA GLY A 277 -1.39 4.81 -15.88
C GLY A 277 -2.81 5.32 -16.25
N ASN A 278 -3.83 4.92 -15.50
CA ASN A 278 -5.19 5.41 -15.72
C ASN A 278 -5.34 6.89 -15.37
N LEU A 279 -4.44 7.45 -14.57
CA LEU A 279 -4.43 8.89 -14.25
C LEU A 279 -4.07 9.75 -15.45
N THR A 280 -3.37 9.24 -16.45
CA THR A 280 -2.83 10.04 -17.55
C THR A 280 -3.16 9.53 -18.95
N SER A 281 -3.13 8.21 -19.18
CA SER A 281 -3.15 7.62 -20.53
C SER A 281 -4.43 6.91 -20.90
N ARG A 282 -5.26 6.61 -19.92
CA ARG A 282 -6.56 5.95 -20.12
C ARG A 282 -7.67 6.90 -19.76
N LYS A 283 -8.87 6.69 -20.30
CA LYS A 283 -10.01 7.64 -20.27
C LYS A 283 -10.53 8.08 -18.89
N HIS A 284 -9.91 7.69 -17.81
CA HIS A 284 -10.23 8.13 -16.45
C HIS A 284 -9.67 9.47 -16.03
N TYR A 285 -9.07 10.18 -16.98
CA TYR A 285 -8.29 11.29 -16.68
C TYR A 285 -8.91 12.45 -15.97
N THR A 286 -8.27 12.98 -15.02
CA THR A 286 -8.62 14.22 -14.34
C THR A 286 -7.50 15.25 -14.26
N ALA A 287 -6.24 14.93 -14.51
CA ALA A 287 -5.21 15.92 -14.45
C ALA A 287 -4.81 16.41 -15.84
N LYS A 288 -5.17 17.63 -16.19
CA LYS A 288 -4.68 18.27 -17.42
C LYS A 288 -3.17 18.42 -17.40
N ASN A 289 -2.57 18.30 -16.26
CA ASN A 289 -1.14 18.42 -16.08
C ASN A 289 -0.61 17.15 -15.44
N LYS A 290 0.25 16.55 -16.15
CA LYS A 290 1.06 15.42 -15.72
C LYS A 290 1.77 15.77 -14.41
N ILE A 291 1.84 14.82 -13.54
CA ILE A 291 2.74 14.87 -12.40
C ILE A 291 4.17 15.03 -12.90
#